data_56ba3572509d2a017b578522f62536d0
#
_entry.id   56ba3572509d2a017b578522f62536d0
#
_cell.length_a   1.000
_cell.length_b   1.000
_cell.length_c   1.000
_cell.angle_alpha   90.00
_cell.angle_beta   90.00
_cell.angle_gamma   90.00
#
_symmetry.space_group_name_H-M   'P 1'
#
loop_
_entity.id
_entity.type
_entity.pdbx_description
1 polymer ?
#
loop_
_entity_poly.entity_id
_entity_poly.type
_entity_poly.pdbx_seq_one_letter_code
_entity_poly.pdbx_strand_id
1 'polypeptide(L)'
;MANERTQQAGAGPAAFDQLKAADLMERAVQSAHVQTKADVIASMMIEGFGGVPIIDDRRRLVGIVTEFDLLAALDQGKRLGDLSAGDIMTRTVVSVDEHTDVRTLLYVLQTNHVIRVPVVNRDGLLTGIVARRDVLQGYLASRG
;
A
#
# COMPACT_ATOMS: atom_id res chain seq x y z
N MET A 1 14.65 -3.46 -31.83
CA MET A 1 14.67 -3.58 -31.32
C MET A 1 14.59 -3.64 -30.48
N ALA A 2 14.54 -2.93 -30.87
CA ALA A 2 14.36 -2.82 -30.18
C ALA A 2 14.07 -2.75 -29.62
N ASN A 3 13.76 -2.27 -30.13
CA ASN A 3 13.43 -2.21 -29.53
C ASN A 3 13.03 -2.17 -29.07
N GLU A 4 12.78 -1.82 -29.53
CA GLU A 4 12.41 -1.82 -29.12
C GLU A 4 12.23 -1.72 -28.39
N ARG A 5 11.96 -1.46 -28.87
CA ARG A 5 11.77 -1.36 -28.39
C ARG A 5 11.96 -1.02 -27.91
N THR A 6 11.99 -0.73 -28.41
CA THR A 6 12.18 -0.52 -28.15
C THR A 6 12.27 -0.19 -27.80
N GLN A 7 12.03 0.10 -28.09
CA GLN A 7 12.13 0.30 -27.90
C GLN A 7 12.39 0.56 -27.37
N GLN A 8 11.98 0.94 -27.52
CA GLN A 8 12.30 1.06 -27.18
C GLN A 8 12.67 1.29 -26.34
N ALA A 9 12.83 1.18 -26.95
CA ALA A 9 13.41 1.42 -25.74
C ALA A 9 12.64 2.27 -24.83
N GLY A 10 12.04 1.86 -24.26
CA GLY A 10 11.18 2.43 -23.44
C GLY A 10 11.44 3.71 -22.86
N ALA A 11 10.96 4.57 -23.40
CA ALA A 11 11.52 5.81 -23.18
C ALA A 11 10.57 6.77 -22.56
N GLY A 12 11.01 7.37 -21.49
CA GLY A 12 10.47 8.56 -20.92
C GLY A 12 9.00 8.51 -20.52
N PRO A 13 8.28 9.63 -20.62
CA PRO A 13 6.89 9.72 -20.16
C PRO A 13 5.93 8.77 -20.84
N ALA A 14 6.18 8.43 -22.13
CA ALA A 14 5.32 7.50 -22.85
C ALA A 14 5.34 6.12 -22.23
N ALA A 15 6.54 5.63 -21.86
CA ALA A 15 6.67 4.34 -21.20
C ALA A 15 6.08 4.39 -19.79
N PHE A 16 6.28 5.50 -19.10
CA PHE A 16 5.72 5.68 -17.78
C PHE A 16 4.20 5.60 -17.81
N ASP A 17 3.57 6.23 -18.81
CA ASP A 17 2.11 6.25 -18.93
C ASP A 17 1.52 4.87 -19.17
N GLN A 18 2.34 3.89 -19.51
CA GLN A 18 1.88 2.54 -19.72
C GLN A 18 2.03 1.64 -18.48
N LEU A 19 2.60 2.16 -17.43
CA LEU A 19 2.79 1.40 -16.19
C LEU A 19 1.48 1.23 -15.44
N LYS A 20 1.38 0.13 -14.72
CA LYS A 20 0.24 -0.20 -13.88
C LYS A 20 0.73 -0.44 -12.46
N ALA A 21 -0.19 -0.50 -11.51
CA ALA A 21 0.16 -0.75 -10.12
C ALA A 21 1.03 -2.00 -9.97
N ALA A 22 0.70 -3.07 -10.70
CA ALA A 22 1.48 -4.31 -10.64
C ALA A 22 2.94 -4.13 -11.05
N ASP A 23 3.22 -3.16 -11.94
CA ASP A 23 4.60 -2.89 -12.38
C ASP A 23 5.41 -2.12 -11.34
N LEU A 24 4.75 -1.41 -10.44
CA LEU A 24 5.38 -0.50 -9.49
C LEU A 24 5.38 -1.03 -8.06
N MET A 25 4.48 -1.95 -7.74
CA MET A 25 4.25 -2.37 -6.36
C MET A 25 5.38 -3.21 -5.79
N GLU A 26 5.57 -3.08 -4.49
CA GLU A 26 6.38 -4.00 -3.70
C GLU A 26 5.48 -5.18 -3.34
N ARG A 27 5.93 -6.40 -3.63
CA ARG A 27 5.14 -7.61 -3.39
C ARG A 27 5.33 -8.18 -1.99
N ALA A 28 6.46 -7.86 -1.35
CA ALA A 28 6.74 -8.32 0.02
C ALA A 28 6.06 -7.38 1.01
N VAL A 29 4.75 -7.47 1.12
CA VAL A 29 3.96 -6.56 1.94
C VAL A 29 3.98 -6.96 3.38
N GLN A 30 4.33 -6.02 4.26
CA GLN A 30 4.15 -6.20 5.69
C GLN A 30 2.68 -5.98 5.99
N SER A 31 2.04 -6.98 6.58
CA SER A 31 0.63 -6.92 6.93
C SER A 31 0.43 -7.59 8.28
N ALA A 32 -0.75 -7.38 8.88
CA ALA A 32 -1.11 -8.03 10.12
C ALA A 32 -2.50 -8.63 9.98
N HIS A 33 -2.84 -9.49 10.90
CA HIS A 33 -4.12 -10.17 10.92
C HIS A 33 -5.10 -9.39 11.81
N VAL A 34 -6.39 -9.62 11.61
CA VAL A 34 -7.44 -8.98 12.41
C VAL A 34 -7.22 -9.20 13.91
N GLN A 35 -6.64 -10.33 14.29
CA GLN A 35 -6.41 -10.68 15.67
C GLN A 35 -5.04 -10.28 16.21
N THR A 36 -4.18 -9.72 15.37
CA THR A 36 -2.85 -9.28 15.82
C THR A 36 -3.02 -8.17 16.86
N LYS A 37 -2.25 -8.25 17.93
CA LYS A 37 -2.33 -7.26 19.02
C LYS A 37 -1.79 -5.91 18.57
N ALA A 38 -2.42 -4.86 19.05
CA ALA A 38 -2.08 -3.50 18.64
C ALA A 38 -0.67 -3.09 19.02
N ASP A 39 -0.11 -3.62 20.11
CA ASP A 39 1.29 -3.33 20.47
C ASP A 39 2.28 -3.93 19.49
N VAL A 40 1.96 -5.11 18.93
CA VAL A 40 2.78 -5.72 17.89
C VAL A 40 2.77 -4.83 16.64
N ILE A 41 1.58 -4.32 16.28
CA ILE A 41 1.45 -3.42 15.13
C ILE A 41 2.23 -2.12 15.37
N ALA A 42 2.18 -1.58 16.59
CA ALA A 42 2.95 -0.40 16.95
C ALA A 42 4.45 -0.63 16.74
N SER A 43 4.96 -1.82 17.11
CA SER A 43 6.35 -2.17 16.87
C SER A 43 6.70 -2.17 15.39
N MET A 44 5.80 -2.66 14.54
CA MET A 44 6.02 -2.63 13.09
C MET A 44 6.13 -1.21 12.57
N MET A 45 5.34 -0.28 13.12
CA MET A 45 5.37 1.12 12.69
C MET A 45 6.66 1.83 13.08
N ILE A 46 7.21 1.50 14.25
CA ILE A 46 8.49 2.08 14.68
C ILE A 46 9.60 1.71 13.70
N GLU A 47 9.48 0.56 13.04
CA GLU A 47 10.45 0.11 12.05
C GLU A 47 10.24 0.72 10.66
N GLY A 48 9.29 1.65 10.52
CA GLY A 48 9.17 2.43 9.30
C GLY A 48 7.88 2.30 8.52
N PHE A 49 6.87 1.66 9.08
CA PHE A 49 5.60 1.49 8.37
C PHE A 49 4.59 2.52 8.87
N GLY A 50 4.18 3.43 7.99
CA GLY A 50 3.22 4.48 8.33
C GLY A 50 1.79 3.99 8.49
N GLY A 51 1.49 2.81 7.94
CA GLY A 51 0.21 2.15 8.07
C GLY A 51 0.40 0.68 7.78
N VAL A 52 -0.31 -0.17 8.51
CA VAL A 52 -0.20 -1.62 8.35
C VAL A 52 -1.51 -2.17 7.83
N PRO A 53 -1.51 -2.73 6.61
CA PRO A 53 -2.72 -3.36 6.07
C PRO A 53 -3.11 -4.56 6.92
N ILE A 54 -4.41 -4.72 7.13
CA ILE A 54 -4.96 -5.80 7.94
C ILE A 54 -5.71 -6.76 7.02
N ILE A 55 -5.41 -8.03 7.16
CA ILE A 55 -6.01 -9.08 6.34
C ILE A 55 -6.77 -10.08 7.21
N ASP A 56 -7.73 -10.76 6.59
CA ASP A 56 -8.46 -11.84 7.24
C ASP A 56 -7.78 -13.19 6.95
N ASP A 57 -8.41 -14.29 7.37
CA ASP A 57 -7.86 -15.64 7.19
C ASP A 57 -7.70 -16.05 5.73
N ARG A 58 -8.38 -15.36 4.83
CA ARG A 58 -8.31 -15.62 3.39
C ARG A 58 -7.41 -14.61 2.67
N ARG A 59 -6.64 -13.82 3.43
CA ARG A 59 -5.74 -12.79 2.92
C ARG A 59 -6.46 -11.62 2.23
N ARG A 60 -7.75 -11.46 2.47
CA ARG A 60 -8.48 -10.30 1.94
C ARG A 60 -8.14 -9.08 2.78
N LEU A 61 -7.97 -7.96 2.11
CA LEU A 61 -7.73 -6.68 2.76
C LEU A 61 -9.03 -6.23 3.43
N VAL A 62 -9.03 -6.12 4.75
CA VAL A 62 -10.23 -5.78 5.51
C VAL A 62 -10.10 -4.48 6.30
N GLY A 63 -8.90 -3.94 6.41
CA GLY A 63 -8.69 -2.70 7.14
C GLY A 63 -7.26 -2.23 7.06
N ILE A 64 -7.00 -1.13 7.73
CA ILE A 64 -5.66 -0.60 7.90
C ILE A 64 -5.55 -0.01 9.30
N VAL A 65 -4.42 -0.23 9.95
CA VAL A 65 -4.11 0.44 11.22
C VAL A 65 -3.08 1.51 10.92
N THR A 66 -3.40 2.74 11.28
CA THR A 66 -2.52 3.89 11.09
C THR A 66 -1.98 4.34 12.44
N GLU A 67 -0.99 5.23 12.41
CA GLU A 67 -0.47 5.83 13.62
C GLU A 67 -1.58 6.56 14.39
N PHE A 68 -2.51 7.19 13.67
CA PHE A 68 -3.64 7.89 14.30
C PHE A 68 -4.53 6.92 15.07
N ASP A 69 -4.75 5.72 14.56
CA ASP A 69 -5.58 4.72 15.25
C ASP A 69 -4.94 4.32 16.58
N LEU A 70 -3.62 4.16 16.60
CA LEU A 70 -2.89 3.81 17.82
C LEU A 70 -2.88 4.97 18.82
N LEU A 71 -2.64 6.19 18.34
CA LEU A 71 -2.64 7.37 19.18
C LEU A 71 -4.02 7.59 19.81
N ALA A 72 -5.08 7.37 19.06
CA ALA A 72 -6.45 7.51 19.56
C ALA A 72 -6.71 6.53 20.69
N ALA A 73 -6.25 5.28 20.56
CA ALA A 73 -6.42 4.28 21.59
C ALA A 73 -5.67 4.69 22.88
N LEU A 74 -4.46 5.18 22.74
CA LEU A 74 -3.66 5.64 23.89
C LEU A 74 -4.31 6.85 24.55
N ASP A 75 -4.82 7.77 23.75
CA ASP A 75 -5.48 8.98 24.28
C ASP A 75 -6.72 8.62 25.10
N GLN A 76 -7.39 7.52 24.75
CA GLN A 76 -8.54 7.01 25.48
C GLN A 76 -8.14 6.21 26.73
N GLY A 77 -6.86 6.13 27.03
CA GLY A 77 -6.36 5.42 28.19
C GLY A 77 -6.31 3.90 28.02
N LYS A 78 -6.41 3.42 26.81
CA LYS A 78 -6.39 1.99 26.55
C LYS A 78 -4.99 1.45 26.45
N ARG A 79 -4.83 0.17 26.74
CA ARG A 79 -3.55 -0.52 26.65
C ARG A 79 -3.51 -1.27 25.34
N LEU A 80 -2.50 -1.01 24.52
CA LEU A 80 -2.41 -1.60 23.18
C LEU A 80 -2.34 -3.13 23.21
N GLY A 81 -1.70 -3.70 24.24
CA GLY A 81 -1.63 -5.15 24.37
C GLY A 81 -2.97 -5.83 24.63
N ASP A 82 -3.99 -5.05 25.02
CA ASP A 82 -5.33 -5.57 25.27
C ASP A 82 -6.25 -5.43 24.05
N LEU A 83 -5.77 -4.81 22.98
CA LEU A 83 -6.55 -4.54 21.77
C LEU A 83 -6.03 -5.36 20.60
N SER A 84 -6.94 -5.78 19.74
CA SER A 84 -6.57 -6.39 18.47
C SER A 84 -6.63 -5.36 17.34
N ALA A 85 -6.04 -5.68 16.20
CA ALA A 85 -6.15 -4.85 15.00
C ALA A 85 -7.62 -4.59 14.67
N GLY A 86 -8.47 -5.61 14.78
CA GLY A 86 -9.88 -5.49 14.47
C GLY A 86 -10.61 -4.50 15.36
N ASP A 87 -10.12 -4.28 16.58
CA ASP A 87 -10.74 -3.33 17.52
C ASP A 87 -10.49 -1.88 17.14
N ILE A 88 -9.38 -1.61 16.45
CA ILE A 88 -8.94 -0.22 16.22
C ILE A 88 -8.76 0.13 14.74
N MET A 89 -8.75 -0.85 13.83
CA MET A 89 -8.47 -0.60 12.42
C MET A 89 -9.51 0.30 11.77
N THR A 90 -9.08 1.05 10.77
CA THR A 90 -9.96 1.78 9.88
C THR A 90 -10.41 0.80 8.80
N ARG A 91 -11.71 0.66 8.63
CA ARG A 91 -12.27 -0.33 7.69
C ARG A 91 -12.46 0.19 6.28
N THR A 92 -12.58 1.50 6.13
CA THR A 92 -12.66 2.14 4.81
C THR A 92 -11.24 2.34 4.31
N VAL A 93 -10.73 1.38 3.55
CA VAL A 93 -9.34 1.39 3.08
C VAL A 93 -9.28 1.90 1.65
N VAL A 94 -8.42 2.91 1.44
CA VAL A 94 -8.08 3.34 0.08
C VAL A 94 -7.13 2.28 -0.48
N SER A 95 -7.54 1.63 -1.56
CA SER A 95 -6.72 0.60 -2.22
C SER A 95 -6.89 0.71 -3.73
N VAL A 96 -5.99 0.08 -4.46
CA VAL A 96 -6.06 0.02 -5.92
C VAL A 96 -5.94 -1.43 -6.36
N ASP A 97 -6.32 -1.68 -7.61
CA ASP A 97 -6.22 -3.00 -8.24
C ASP A 97 -4.87 -3.11 -8.94
N GLU A 98 -4.42 -4.34 -9.18
CA GLU A 98 -3.15 -4.58 -9.87
C GLU A 98 -3.09 -3.96 -11.26
N HIS A 99 -4.24 -3.83 -11.91
CA HIS A 99 -4.33 -3.29 -13.27
C HIS A 99 -4.61 -1.79 -13.30
N THR A 100 -4.70 -1.15 -12.14
CA THR A 100 -4.88 0.30 -12.06
C THR A 100 -3.72 0.98 -12.78
N ASP A 101 -4.03 1.88 -13.72
CA ASP A 101 -2.99 2.57 -14.47
C ASP A 101 -2.31 3.64 -13.63
N VAL A 102 -1.14 4.06 -14.08
CA VAL A 102 -0.31 4.99 -13.32
C VAL A 102 -0.99 6.34 -13.10
N ARG A 103 -1.78 6.81 -14.05
CA ARG A 103 -2.47 8.09 -13.91
C ARG A 103 -3.52 8.05 -12.81
N THR A 104 -4.29 6.98 -12.76
CA THR A 104 -5.26 6.77 -11.69
C THR A 104 -4.55 6.62 -10.35
N LEU A 105 -3.43 5.88 -10.33
CA LEU A 105 -2.63 5.69 -9.12
C LEU A 105 -2.11 7.04 -8.59
N LEU A 106 -1.61 7.91 -9.47
CA LEU A 106 -1.17 9.25 -9.10
C LEU A 106 -2.31 10.05 -8.48
N TYR A 107 -3.49 9.97 -9.09
CA TYR A 107 -4.68 10.65 -8.58
C TYR A 107 -5.01 10.17 -7.16
N VAL A 108 -5.00 8.84 -6.96
CA VAL A 108 -5.33 8.25 -5.65
C VAL A 108 -4.33 8.71 -4.58
N LEU A 109 -3.04 8.65 -4.89
CA LEU A 109 -2.00 9.04 -3.94
C LEU A 109 -2.09 10.50 -3.56
N GLN A 110 -2.37 11.39 -4.53
CA GLN A 110 -2.46 12.82 -4.28
C GLN A 110 -3.75 13.19 -3.57
N THR A 111 -4.89 12.66 -4.04
CA THR A 111 -6.21 13.04 -3.53
C THR A 111 -6.41 12.60 -2.08
N ASN A 112 -5.86 11.47 -1.72
CA ASN A 112 -6.02 10.93 -0.36
C ASN A 112 -4.87 11.29 0.57
N HIS A 113 -3.85 11.98 0.06
CA HIS A 113 -2.68 12.40 0.85
C HIS A 113 -2.01 11.22 1.55
N VAL A 114 -1.99 10.06 0.91
CA VAL A 114 -1.38 8.87 1.49
C VAL A 114 0.03 8.66 0.95
N ILE A 115 0.90 8.11 1.79
CA ILE A 115 2.29 7.84 1.41
C ILE A 115 2.36 6.57 0.58
N ARG A 116 1.49 5.62 0.87
CA ARG A 116 1.44 4.34 0.17
C ARG A 116 0.00 3.83 0.13
N VAL A 117 -0.28 2.97 -0.82
CA VAL A 117 -1.62 2.42 -1.02
C VAL A 117 -1.52 0.91 -1.23
N PRO A 118 -2.36 0.12 -0.54
CA PRO A 118 -2.41 -1.32 -0.77
C PRO A 118 -2.94 -1.64 -2.17
N VAL A 119 -2.41 -2.73 -2.74
CA VAL A 119 -2.85 -3.25 -4.03
C VAL A 119 -3.52 -4.60 -3.80
N VAL A 120 -4.69 -4.77 -4.39
CA VAL A 120 -5.44 -6.01 -4.28
C VAL A 120 -5.69 -6.60 -5.67
N ASN A 121 -5.95 -7.90 -5.72
CA ASN A 121 -6.37 -8.54 -6.96
C ASN A 121 -7.91 -8.52 -7.05
N ARG A 122 -8.46 -9.15 -8.08
CA ARG A 122 -9.92 -9.14 -8.30
C ARG A 122 -10.70 -9.82 -7.18
N ASP A 123 -10.06 -10.70 -6.42
CA ASP A 123 -10.69 -11.39 -5.29
C ASP A 123 -10.57 -10.61 -3.98
N GLY A 124 -9.97 -9.42 -4.03
CA GLY A 124 -9.78 -8.61 -2.83
C GLY A 124 -8.59 -9.02 -1.99
N LEU A 125 -7.73 -9.90 -2.51
CA LEU A 125 -6.56 -10.36 -1.78
C LEU A 125 -5.44 -9.32 -1.88
N LEU A 126 -4.77 -9.07 -0.75
CA LEU A 126 -3.63 -8.15 -0.71
C LEU A 126 -2.46 -8.78 -1.44
N THR A 127 -2.01 -8.15 -2.53
CA THR A 127 -0.93 -8.66 -3.36
C THR A 127 0.27 -7.75 -3.44
N GLY A 128 0.16 -6.51 -2.99
CA GLY A 128 1.27 -5.58 -3.05
C GLY A 128 0.96 -4.28 -2.33
N ILE A 129 1.92 -3.39 -2.37
CA ILE A 129 1.77 -2.03 -1.87
C ILE A 129 2.57 -1.10 -2.76
N VAL A 130 2.02 0.07 -3.06
CA VAL A 130 2.72 1.08 -3.85
C VAL A 130 2.92 2.31 -2.99
N ALA A 131 4.18 2.73 -2.85
CA ALA A 131 4.53 3.95 -2.17
C ALA A 131 4.78 5.06 -3.20
N ARG A 132 4.73 6.30 -2.75
CA ARG A 132 5.07 7.44 -3.60
C ARG A 132 6.45 7.27 -4.26
N ARG A 133 7.42 6.76 -3.49
CA ARG A 133 8.77 6.55 -3.99
C ARG A 133 8.82 5.50 -5.11
N ASP A 134 7.95 4.50 -5.06
CA ASP A 134 7.89 3.46 -6.10
C ASP A 134 7.48 4.06 -7.44
N VAL A 135 6.56 5.02 -7.41
CA VAL A 135 6.14 5.73 -8.63
C VAL A 135 7.29 6.55 -9.19
N LEU A 136 8.01 7.26 -8.32
CA LEU A 136 9.15 8.06 -8.75
C LEU A 136 10.27 7.19 -9.32
N GLN A 137 10.55 6.06 -8.68
CA GLN A 137 11.54 5.11 -9.19
C GLN A 137 11.11 4.55 -10.55
N GLY A 138 9.82 4.25 -10.71
CA GLY A 138 9.27 3.78 -11.98
C GLY A 138 9.43 4.81 -13.09
N TYR A 139 9.21 6.07 -12.78
CA TYR A 139 9.40 7.15 -13.74
C TYR A 139 10.86 7.24 -14.17
N LEU A 140 11.78 7.24 -13.20
CA LEU A 140 13.21 7.33 -13.51
C LEU A 140 13.68 6.14 -14.33
N ALA A 141 13.23 4.94 -14.00
CA ALA A 141 13.58 3.74 -14.74
C ALA A 141 13.04 3.78 -16.17
N SER A 142 11.84 4.35 -16.36
CA SER A 142 11.21 4.40 -17.68
C SER A 142 11.84 5.42 -18.62
N ARG A 143 12.69 6.29 -18.12
CA ARG A 143 13.41 7.24 -18.97
C ARG A 143 14.56 6.58 -19.75
N GLY A 144 14.83 5.35 -19.42
CA GLY A 144 15.88 4.62 -20.08
C GLY A 144 17.22 4.79 -19.47
#